data_60172f060418d1b277bc5328422a3fc6
#
_entry.id   60172f060418d1b277bc5328422a3fc6
#
_cell.length_a   1.000
_cell.length_b   1.000
_cell.length_c   1.000
_cell.angle_alpha   90.00
_cell.angle_beta   90.00
_cell.angle_gamma   90.00
#
_symmetry.space_group_name_H-M   'P 1'
#
loop_
_entity.id
_entity.type
_entity.pdbx_description
1 polymer ?
#
loop_
_entity_poly.entity_id
_entity_poly.type
_entity_poly.pdbx_seq_one_letter_code
_entity_poly.pdbx_strand_id
1 'polypeptide(L)'
;MSTQTKEETFTLEELLAGLKEMHRLILWNDDFNTFDHVIHCMMKCLDYTESQAGKIAWKVHNEGKCAVLEGSFTEMEIYRKILQQEGLTVSVD
;
A
#
# COMPACT_ATOMS: atom_id res chain seq x y z
N MET A 1 6.10 -33.81 -1.79
CA MET A 1 6.33 -33.44 -1.67
C MET A 1 6.44 -32.72 -1.72
N SER A 2 6.26 -33.11 -1.73
CA SER A 2 6.63 -32.66 -1.60
C SER A 2 6.74 -31.89 -1.65
N THR A 3 6.52 -32.10 -1.75
CA THR A 3 6.82 -31.56 -1.51
C THR A 3 6.98 -30.85 -1.51
N GLN A 4 7.12 -31.26 -1.59
CA GLN A 4 7.27 -30.87 -1.41
C GLN A 4 6.97 -30.31 -1.61
N THR A 5 6.66 -30.76 -2.23
CA THR A 5 6.36 -30.40 -2.22
C THR A 5 6.18 -30.03 -1.85
N LYS A 6 6.63 -30.47 -2.76
CA LYS A 6 6.33 -30.44 -2.01
C LYS A 6 5.35 -29.90 -1.34
N GLU A 7 4.92 -30.44 -1.57
CA GLU A 7 4.00 -29.89 -0.74
C GLU A 7 4.59 -29.22 0.42
N GLU A 8 4.18 -28.04 0.59
CA GLU A 8 4.80 -27.19 1.56
C GLU A 8 4.00 -27.20 2.84
N THR A 9 4.68 -27.42 3.95
CA THR A 9 4.05 -27.20 5.25
C THR A 9 4.88 -26.18 5.99
N PHE A 10 4.23 -25.28 6.70
CA PHE A 10 4.89 -24.24 7.47
C PHE A 10 4.75 -24.50 8.94
N THR A 11 5.79 -24.21 9.71
CA THR A 11 5.69 -24.22 11.15
C THR A 11 4.92 -22.98 11.60
N LEU A 12 4.40 -23.03 12.83
CA LEU A 12 3.74 -21.85 13.39
C LEU A 12 4.68 -20.66 13.43
N GLU A 13 5.95 -20.91 13.75
CA GLU A 13 6.94 -19.84 13.80
C GLU A 13 7.12 -19.18 12.45
N GLU A 14 7.15 -19.97 11.38
CA GLU A 14 7.29 -19.41 10.04
C GLU A 14 6.09 -18.58 9.65
N LEU A 15 4.90 -19.03 10.00
CA LEU A 15 3.69 -18.27 9.71
C LEU A 15 3.66 -16.96 10.46
N LEU A 16 4.04 -17.00 11.75
CA LEU A 16 4.07 -15.78 12.56
C LEU A 16 5.11 -14.80 12.06
N ALA A 17 6.27 -15.30 11.62
CA ALA A 17 7.32 -14.45 11.06
C ALA A 17 6.84 -13.78 9.79
N GLY A 18 6.10 -14.52 8.94
CA GLY A 18 5.53 -13.94 7.73
C GLY A 18 4.55 -12.82 8.01
N LEU A 19 3.73 -13.01 9.06
CA LEU A 19 2.80 -11.95 9.46
C LEU A 19 3.53 -10.73 9.97
N LYS A 20 4.65 -10.91 10.67
CA LYS A 20 5.44 -9.78 11.17
C LYS A 20 6.13 -9.03 10.05
N GLU A 21 6.21 -9.64 8.87
CA GLU A 21 6.85 -9.00 7.73
C GLU A 21 5.85 -8.29 6.82
N MET A 22 4.66 -8.05 7.31
CA MET A 22 3.69 -7.24 6.59
C MET A 22 4.22 -5.82 6.48
N HIS A 23 4.08 -5.26 5.29
CA HIS A 23 4.54 -3.91 4.98
C HIS A 23 3.36 -3.04 4.62
N ARG A 24 3.56 -1.75 4.70
CA ARG A 24 2.49 -0.78 4.39
C ARG A 24 3.01 0.21 3.36
N LEU A 25 2.12 0.61 2.50
CA LEU A 25 2.39 1.67 1.53
C LEU A 25 1.87 2.96 2.13
N ILE A 26 2.77 3.92 2.32
CA ILE A 26 2.45 5.20 2.97
C ILE A 26 2.40 6.28 1.90
N LEU A 27 1.27 6.98 1.86
CA LEU A 27 1.09 8.15 1.00
C LEU A 27 1.34 9.39 1.85
N TRP A 28 2.24 10.26 1.38
CA TRP A 28 2.65 11.46 2.12
C TRP A 28 2.07 12.69 1.47
N ASN A 29 1.71 13.66 2.31
CA ASN A 29 1.33 14.96 1.82
C ASN A 29 2.54 15.66 1.21
N ASP A 30 2.30 16.44 0.16
CA ASP A 30 3.34 17.24 -0.46
C ASP A 30 2.71 18.53 -1.01
N ASP A 31 3.55 19.38 -1.61
CA ASP A 31 3.09 20.67 -2.10
C ASP A 31 2.65 20.63 -3.58
N PHE A 32 2.68 19.45 -4.18
CA PHE A 32 2.48 19.33 -5.64
C PHE A 32 1.14 18.70 -5.99
N ASN A 33 0.67 17.76 -5.17
CA ASN A 33 -0.50 16.96 -5.51
C ASN A 33 -1.75 17.57 -4.90
N THR A 34 -2.75 17.82 -5.74
CA THR A 34 -4.02 18.36 -5.27
C THR A 34 -4.83 17.25 -4.58
N PHE A 35 -5.80 17.68 -3.79
CA PHE A 35 -6.75 16.79 -3.15
C PHE A 35 -7.45 15.91 -4.19
N ASP A 36 -7.92 16.52 -5.28
CA ASP A 36 -8.63 15.80 -6.34
C ASP A 36 -7.74 14.80 -7.06
N HIS A 37 -6.46 15.14 -7.25
CA HIS A 37 -5.53 14.21 -7.89
C HIS A 37 -5.30 12.98 -7.02
N VAL A 38 -5.19 13.15 -5.71
CA VAL A 38 -5.03 12.04 -4.78
C VAL A 38 -6.26 11.13 -4.86
N ILE A 39 -7.46 11.71 -4.86
CA ILE A 39 -8.70 10.93 -4.97
C ILE A 39 -8.69 10.13 -6.29
N HIS A 40 -8.35 10.79 -7.38
CA HIS A 40 -8.31 10.15 -8.68
C HIS A 40 -7.36 8.96 -8.68
N CYS A 41 -6.16 9.12 -8.12
CA CYS A 41 -5.16 8.05 -8.09
C CYS A 41 -5.61 6.88 -7.22
N MET A 42 -6.22 7.17 -6.07
CA MET A 42 -6.70 6.11 -5.19
C MET A 42 -7.78 5.28 -5.87
N MET A 43 -8.66 5.93 -6.63
CA MET A 43 -9.71 5.22 -7.36
C MET A 43 -9.13 4.45 -8.54
N LYS A 44 -8.26 5.08 -9.32
CA LYS A 44 -7.73 4.51 -10.55
C LYS A 44 -6.73 3.39 -10.26
N CYS A 45 -5.82 3.60 -9.33
CA CYS A 45 -4.70 2.70 -9.13
C CYS A 45 -4.97 1.65 -8.06
N LEU A 46 -5.74 1.97 -7.04
CA LEU A 46 -5.98 1.10 -5.90
C LEU A 46 -7.43 0.62 -5.81
N ASP A 47 -8.25 1.03 -6.75
CA ASP A 47 -9.64 0.56 -6.86
C ASP A 47 -10.50 0.91 -5.64
N TYR A 48 -10.16 1.99 -4.96
CA TYR A 48 -10.99 2.49 -3.87
C TYR A 48 -12.22 3.20 -4.42
N THR A 49 -13.28 3.19 -3.64
CA THR A 49 -14.47 3.99 -3.98
C THR A 49 -14.14 5.46 -3.79
N GLU A 50 -14.98 6.33 -4.37
CA GLU A 50 -14.78 7.76 -4.21
C GLU A 50 -14.81 8.16 -2.73
N SER A 51 -15.73 7.56 -1.97
CA SER A 51 -15.84 7.84 -0.53
C SER A 51 -14.55 7.45 0.22
N GLN A 52 -14.03 6.26 -0.08
CA GLN A 52 -12.79 5.79 0.55
C GLN A 52 -11.61 6.66 0.15
N ALA A 53 -11.52 6.99 -1.13
CA ALA A 53 -10.45 7.82 -1.66
C ALA A 53 -10.49 9.21 -1.04
N GLY A 54 -11.69 9.75 -0.84
CA GLY A 54 -11.87 11.05 -0.20
C GLY A 54 -11.37 11.06 1.23
N LYS A 55 -11.65 9.99 1.98
CA LYS A 55 -11.16 9.87 3.35
C LYS A 55 -9.64 9.80 3.41
N ILE A 56 -9.05 9.06 2.46
CA ILE A 56 -7.59 8.97 2.38
C ILE A 56 -7.00 10.33 2.08
N ALA A 57 -7.55 11.04 1.09
CA ALA A 57 -7.05 12.35 0.70
C ALA A 57 -7.15 13.34 1.86
N TRP A 58 -8.27 13.30 2.60
CA TRP A 58 -8.45 14.16 3.76
C TRP A 58 -7.39 13.88 4.82
N LYS A 59 -7.16 12.60 5.10
CA LYS A 59 -6.19 12.19 6.12
C LYS A 59 -4.77 12.60 5.74
N VAL A 60 -4.40 12.40 4.48
CA VAL A 60 -3.09 12.81 4.00
C VAL A 60 -2.92 14.31 4.15
N HIS A 61 -3.94 15.07 3.72
CA HIS A 61 -3.86 16.53 3.75
C HIS A 61 -3.78 17.06 5.18
N ASN A 62 -4.57 16.50 6.09
CA ASN A 62 -4.70 17.04 7.44
C ASN A 62 -3.74 16.42 8.45
N GLU A 63 -3.30 15.18 8.24
CA GLU A 63 -2.43 14.50 9.18
C GLU A 63 -1.02 14.28 8.64
N GLY A 64 -0.80 14.61 7.38
CA GLY A 64 0.52 14.54 6.78
C GLY A 64 0.83 13.24 6.05
N LYS A 65 0.14 12.15 6.40
CA LYS A 65 0.36 10.86 5.74
C LYS A 65 -0.80 9.92 6.03
N CYS A 66 -0.86 8.85 5.24
CA CYS A 66 -1.86 7.80 5.44
C CYS A 66 -1.32 6.49 4.86
N ALA A 67 -1.45 5.41 5.61
CA ALA A 67 -1.19 4.08 5.09
C ALA A 67 -2.37 3.71 4.17
N VAL A 68 -2.10 3.40 2.92
CA VAL A 68 -3.15 3.16 1.93
C VAL A 68 -3.30 1.70 1.54
N LEU A 69 -2.26 0.89 1.75
CA LEU A 69 -2.29 -0.54 1.46
C LEU A 69 -1.39 -1.27 2.44
N GLU A 70 -1.68 -2.56 2.62
CA GLU A 70 -0.83 -3.47 3.39
C GLU A 70 -0.63 -4.74 2.59
N GLY A 71 0.54 -5.35 2.72
CA GLY A 71 0.83 -6.59 2.05
C GLY A 71 2.31 -6.90 2.11
N SER A 72 2.77 -7.77 1.22
CA SER A 72 4.18 -8.14 1.16
C SER A 72 5.01 -6.95 0.68
N PHE A 73 6.29 -7.00 0.99
CA PHE A 73 7.21 -5.97 0.52
C PHE A 73 7.17 -5.85 -1.00
N THR A 74 7.18 -6.98 -1.69
CA THR A 74 7.18 -6.99 -3.15
C THR A 74 5.92 -6.33 -3.71
N GLU A 75 4.76 -6.65 -3.14
CA GLU A 75 3.50 -6.02 -3.57
C GLU A 75 3.53 -4.52 -3.33
N MET A 76 3.98 -4.11 -2.15
CA MET A 76 4.00 -2.69 -1.82
C MET A 76 4.96 -1.93 -2.72
N GLU A 77 6.10 -2.54 -3.10
CA GLU A 77 7.03 -1.92 -4.03
C GLU A 77 6.44 -1.75 -5.43
N ILE A 78 5.64 -2.72 -5.88
CA ILE A 78 4.96 -2.61 -7.16
C ILE A 78 4.02 -1.42 -7.15
N TYR A 79 3.19 -1.30 -6.11
CA TYR A 79 2.25 -0.18 -6.01
C TYR A 79 2.96 1.14 -5.78
N ARG A 80 4.08 1.12 -5.04
CA ARG A 80 4.87 2.34 -4.86
C ARG A 80 5.30 2.90 -6.23
N LYS A 81 5.79 2.04 -7.10
CA LYS A 81 6.21 2.48 -8.43
C LYS A 81 5.05 3.00 -9.25
N ILE A 82 3.90 2.33 -9.18
CA ILE A 82 2.70 2.77 -9.91
C ILE A 82 2.30 4.17 -9.46
N LEU A 83 2.23 4.39 -8.14
CA LEU A 83 1.79 5.67 -7.62
C LEU A 83 2.82 6.77 -7.85
N GLN A 84 4.11 6.44 -7.80
CA GLN A 84 5.14 7.41 -8.12
C GLN A 84 5.06 7.87 -9.57
N GLN A 85 4.68 6.98 -10.48
CA GLN A 85 4.48 7.35 -11.87
C GLN A 85 3.32 8.32 -12.04
N GLU A 86 2.38 8.32 -11.10
CA GLU A 86 1.28 9.29 -11.09
C GLU A 86 1.66 10.58 -10.40
N GLY A 87 2.89 10.69 -9.93
CA GLY A 87 3.39 11.90 -9.29
C GLY A 87 3.22 11.95 -7.78
N LEU A 88 2.73 10.88 -7.17
CA LEU A 88 2.51 10.86 -5.72
C LEU A 88 3.80 10.59 -4.95
N THR A 89 3.85 11.08 -3.72
CA THR A 89 4.97 10.86 -2.81
C THR A 89 4.61 9.69 -1.90
N VAL A 90 5.25 8.55 -2.13
CA VAL A 90 4.93 7.30 -1.44
C VAL A 90 6.19 6.59 -0.97
N SER A 91 6.06 5.82 0.10
CA SER A 91 7.14 5.00 0.61
C SER A 91 6.58 3.69 1.13
N VAL A 92 7.45 2.69 1.27
CA VAL A 92 7.09 1.41 1.89
C VAL A 92 7.67 1.40 3.29
N ASP A 93 6.81 1.09 4.23
CA ASP A 93 7.18 1.05 5.65
C ASP A 93 7.48 -0.38 6.08
#